data_481dd3dab9beb0857bb33640819205f0
#
_entry.id   481dd3dab9beb0857bb33640819205f0
#
_cell.length_a   1.000
_cell.length_b   1.000
_cell.length_c   1.000
_cell.angle_alpha   90.00
_cell.angle_beta   90.00
_cell.angle_gamma   90.00
#
_symmetry.space_group_name_H-M   'P 1'
#
loop_
_entity.id
_entity.type
_entity.pdbx_description
1 polymer ?
#
loop_
_entity_poly.entity_id
_entity_poly.type
_entity_poly.pdbx_seq_one_letter_code
_entity_poly.pdbx_strand_id
1 'polypeptide(L)'
;MMDKFSKMKPRKEKEEADETVFSGEHFSIIKYDDWSIIKGSDAVICIPILIETNQIIMRYEYIPTFKYVTGQDHHLTLVAGSIEKGEDPKTALFREIEEEAGLVIREDYEVEDMKPLFCTKGSTSKYYPFILPLNERDYHEVIAKGDGSKAEALSKAVKVDIKFLDSLNPSDIITEYMLLKVKEYLNLKL
;
A
#
# COMPACT_ATOMS: atom_id res chain seq x y z
N MET A 1 11.81 9.69 -26.47
CA MET A 1 12.00 10.64 -25.36
C MET A 1 11.92 9.99 -23.96
N MET A 2 11.73 8.70 -23.86
CA MET A 2 11.56 7.96 -22.58
C MET A 2 12.86 7.43 -21.93
N ASP A 3 14.01 7.57 -22.58
CA ASP A 3 15.26 6.91 -22.14
C ASP A 3 16.19 7.76 -21.25
N LYS A 4 15.78 8.98 -20.90
CA LYS A 4 16.61 9.84 -20.03
C LYS A 4 16.44 9.60 -18.52
N PHE A 5 15.35 8.99 -18.10
CA PHE A 5 15.09 8.76 -16.67
C PHE A 5 15.60 7.42 -16.15
N SER A 6 15.87 6.45 -17.04
CA SER A 6 16.42 5.14 -16.67
C SER A 6 17.89 5.18 -16.24
N LYS A 7 18.57 6.32 -16.42
CA LYS A 7 20.00 6.50 -16.10
C LYS A 7 20.25 7.40 -14.89
N MET A 8 19.29 7.56 -13.99
CA MET A 8 19.58 8.22 -12.73
C MET A 8 20.58 7.36 -11.96
N LYS A 9 21.84 7.79 -11.92
CA LYS A 9 22.85 7.15 -11.08
C LYS A 9 22.36 7.21 -9.63
N PRO A 10 22.50 6.12 -8.86
CA PRO A 10 22.29 6.19 -7.44
C PRO A 10 23.14 7.31 -6.86
N ARG A 11 22.59 8.01 -5.86
CA ARG A 11 23.33 9.02 -5.10
C ARG A 11 24.69 8.45 -4.73
N LYS A 12 25.79 9.14 -5.08
CA LYS A 12 27.08 8.85 -4.44
C LYS A 12 26.86 9.10 -2.95
N GLU A 13 27.21 8.14 -2.10
CA GLU A 13 27.23 8.35 -0.66
C GLU A 13 28.01 9.64 -0.41
N LYS A 14 27.30 10.69 0.03
CA LYS A 14 27.99 11.88 0.52
C LYS A 14 28.61 11.48 1.86
N GLU A 15 29.88 11.80 2.04
CA GLU A 15 30.61 11.57 3.29
C GLU A 15 30.10 12.43 4.47
N GLU A 16 29.20 13.37 4.22
CA GLU A 16 28.51 14.13 5.25
C GLU A 16 27.19 13.46 5.61
N ALA A 17 27.04 13.07 6.87
CA ALA A 17 25.78 12.56 7.40
C ALA A 17 24.69 13.60 7.23
N ASP A 18 23.52 13.18 6.72
CA ASP A 18 22.33 14.04 6.61
C ASP A 18 22.00 14.56 8.03
N GLU A 19 21.74 15.86 8.15
CA GLU A 19 21.31 16.45 9.42
C GLU A 19 19.90 15.95 9.75
N THR A 20 19.78 15.16 10.83
CA THR A 20 18.48 14.73 11.33
C THR A 20 17.86 15.81 12.19
N VAL A 21 16.76 16.38 11.71
CA VAL A 21 16.01 17.44 12.40
C VAL A 21 15.03 16.86 13.43
N PHE A 22 14.46 15.69 13.12
CA PHE A 22 13.52 14.97 13.98
C PHE A 22 13.70 13.46 13.79
N SER A 23 13.56 12.70 14.87
CA SER A 23 13.52 11.24 14.83
C SER A 23 12.39 10.73 15.70
N GLY A 24 11.41 10.08 15.10
CA GLY A 24 10.29 9.39 15.76
C GLY A 24 10.39 7.89 15.57
N GLU A 25 9.39 7.18 16.05
CA GLU A 25 9.31 5.71 15.97
C GLU A 25 9.15 5.21 14.52
N HIS A 26 8.31 5.88 13.74
CA HIS A 26 7.94 5.41 12.38
C HIS A 26 8.63 6.19 11.25
N PHE A 27 9.14 7.38 11.53
CA PHE A 27 9.82 8.20 10.52
C PHE A 27 10.79 9.20 11.15
N SER A 28 11.70 9.70 10.33
CA SER A 28 12.56 10.82 10.67
C SER A 28 12.42 11.94 9.64
N ILE A 29 12.80 13.16 10.04
CA ILE A 29 12.94 14.29 9.12
C ILE A 29 14.42 14.61 9.01
N ILE A 30 14.93 14.60 7.80
CA ILE A 30 16.32 14.97 7.49
C ILE A 30 16.35 16.25 6.67
N LYS A 31 17.42 17.03 6.81
CA LYS A 31 17.69 18.18 5.98
C LYS A 31 18.62 17.78 4.83
N TYR A 32 18.22 18.13 3.62
CA TYR A 32 19.00 17.91 2.41
C TYR A 32 18.87 19.12 1.50
N ASP A 33 19.97 19.83 1.28
CA ASP A 33 20.00 21.17 0.70
C ASP A 33 19.00 22.08 1.47
N ASP A 34 18.06 22.72 0.78
CA ASP A 34 17.03 23.60 1.38
C ASP A 34 15.73 22.83 1.71
N TRP A 35 15.71 21.49 1.56
CA TRP A 35 14.51 20.67 1.78
C TRP A 35 14.53 19.96 3.13
N SER A 36 13.35 19.87 3.72
CA SER A 36 13.08 18.90 4.78
C SER A 36 12.44 17.67 4.16
N ILE A 37 13.10 16.51 4.29
CA ILE A 37 12.67 15.26 3.66
C ILE A 37 12.20 14.30 4.75
N ILE A 38 11.03 13.72 4.57
CA ILE A 38 10.53 12.62 5.42
C ILE A 38 11.24 11.34 4.99
N LYS A 39 11.89 10.68 5.93
CA LYS A 39 12.53 9.38 5.74
C LYS A 39 11.74 8.34 6.53
N GLY A 40 11.04 7.47 5.83
CA GLY A 40 10.23 6.39 6.39
C GLY A 40 10.51 5.06 5.70
N SER A 41 9.79 4.02 6.08
CA SER A 41 9.84 2.71 5.45
C SER A 41 9.16 2.74 4.07
N ASP A 42 9.61 1.87 3.18
CA ASP A 42 8.85 1.50 2.00
C ASP A 42 7.63 0.67 2.42
N ALA A 43 6.60 0.60 1.57
CA ALA A 43 5.39 -0.14 1.87
C ALA A 43 4.86 -0.89 0.64
N VAL A 44 4.18 -2.00 0.87
CA VAL A 44 3.37 -2.67 -0.13
C VAL A 44 1.95 -2.12 -0.10
N ILE A 45 1.30 -2.10 -1.26
CA ILE A 45 -0.09 -1.70 -1.41
C ILE A 45 -0.79 -2.65 -2.39
N CYS A 46 -1.97 -3.13 -2.04
CA CYS A 46 -2.69 -4.04 -2.94
C CYS A 46 -4.21 -3.96 -2.82
N ILE A 47 -4.87 -4.45 -3.87
CA ILE A 47 -6.30 -4.76 -3.87
C ILE A 47 -6.46 -6.19 -4.38
N PRO A 48 -6.75 -7.18 -3.51
CA PRO A 48 -7.10 -8.52 -3.93
C PRO A 48 -8.43 -8.53 -4.70
N ILE A 49 -8.48 -9.28 -5.80
CA ILE A 49 -9.67 -9.47 -6.65
C ILE A 49 -10.09 -10.92 -6.55
N LEU A 50 -11.25 -11.19 -5.96
CA LEU A 50 -11.83 -12.51 -5.87
C LEU A 50 -12.63 -12.80 -7.14
N ILE A 51 -12.05 -13.64 -8.02
CA ILE A 51 -12.56 -13.82 -9.39
C ILE A 51 -13.95 -14.46 -9.40
N GLU A 52 -14.15 -15.56 -8.65
CA GLU A 52 -15.42 -16.30 -8.68
C GLU A 52 -16.58 -15.52 -8.09
N THR A 53 -16.31 -14.68 -7.09
CA THR A 53 -17.36 -13.89 -6.42
C THR A 53 -17.54 -12.50 -7.02
N ASN A 54 -16.70 -12.09 -7.98
CA ASN A 54 -16.69 -10.74 -8.56
C ASN A 54 -16.59 -9.64 -7.48
N GLN A 55 -15.67 -9.81 -6.53
CA GLN A 55 -15.45 -8.90 -5.43
C GLN A 55 -13.99 -8.46 -5.36
N ILE A 56 -13.76 -7.28 -4.78
CA ILE A 56 -12.45 -6.86 -4.32
C ILE A 56 -12.42 -6.83 -2.80
N ILE A 57 -11.23 -6.96 -2.21
CA ILE A 57 -11.05 -6.75 -0.78
C ILE A 57 -10.42 -5.39 -0.57
N MET A 58 -11.06 -4.62 0.30
CA MET A 58 -10.61 -3.31 0.78
C MET A 58 -10.58 -3.28 2.30
N ARG A 59 -10.04 -2.21 2.87
CA ARG A 59 -10.01 -1.95 4.31
C ARG A 59 -10.99 -0.84 4.67
N TYR A 60 -11.82 -1.04 5.68
CA TYR A 60 -12.49 0.05 6.38
C TYR A 60 -11.64 0.38 7.59
N GLU A 61 -10.79 1.36 7.44
CA GLU A 61 -9.62 1.60 8.28
C GLU A 61 -9.78 2.83 9.16
N TYR A 62 -9.35 2.70 10.43
CA TYR A 62 -9.21 3.81 11.34
C TYR A 62 -7.95 4.61 11.01
N ILE A 63 -8.11 5.86 10.54
CA ILE A 63 -7.01 6.72 10.12
C ILE A 63 -6.97 7.98 10.98
N PRO A 64 -6.03 8.08 11.95
CA PRO A 64 -5.92 9.24 12.84
C PRO A 64 -5.78 10.57 12.12
N THR A 65 -5.08 10.61 10.98
CA THR A 65 -4.89 11.82 10.18
C THR A 65 -6.20 12.34 9.62
N PHE A 66 -7.05 11.45 9.10
CA PHE A 66 -8.36 11.84 8.58
C PHE A 66 -9.28 12.31 9.71
N LYS A 67 -9.24 11.61 10.84
CA LYS A 67 -9.97 12.06 12.04
C LYS A 67 -9.57 13.47 12.46
N TYR A 68 -8.27 13.75 12.47
CA TYR A 68 -7.75 15.06 12.84
C TYR A 68 -8.22 16.18 11.88
N VAL A 69 -8.24 15.90 10.57
CA VAL A 69 -8.58 16.92 9.55
C VAL A 69 -10.09 17.02 9.32
N THR A 70 -10.83 15.93 9.32
CA THR A 70 -12.23 15.87 8.87
C THR A 70 -13.23 15.58 9.99
N GLY A 71 -12.77 15.11 11.15
CA GLY A 71 -13.61 14.59 12.23
C GLY A 71 -14.11 13.15 11.97
N GLN A 72 -13.95 12.60 10.78
CA GLN A 72 -14.28 11.21 10.45
C GLN A 72 -13.06 10.33 10.68
N ASP A 73 -13.25 9.22 11.36
CA ASP A 73 -12.14 8.38 11.82
C ASP A 73 -11.93 7.10 11.00
N HIS A 74 -12.91 6.69 10.19
CA HIS A 74 -12.80 5.53 9.33
C HIS A 74 -13.01 5.89 7.86
N HIS A 75 -12.15 5.32 7.02
CA HIS A 75 -12.19 5.50 5.57
C HIS A 75 -12.01 4.18 4.85
N LEU A 76 -12.53 4.10 3.63
CA LEU A 76 -12.31 2.96 2.76
C LEU A 76 -10.96 3.13 2.06
N THR A 77 -10.06 2.19 2.32
CA THR A 77 -8.69 2.16 1.79
C THR A 77 -8.38 0.79 1.18
N LEU A 78 -7.16 0.61 0.74
CA LEU A 78 -6.62 -0.64 0.24
C LEU A 78 -5.91 -1.42 1.38
N VAL A 79 -5.47 -2.66 1.10
CA VAL A 79 -4.55 -3.40 1.98
C VAL A 79 -3.15 -2.82 1.79
N ALA A 80 -2.50 -2.43 2.88
CA ALA A 80 -1.19 -1.78 2.84
C ALA A 80 -0.40 -1.98 4.13
N GLY A 81 0.89 -2.23 4.00
CA GLY A 81 1.75 -2.29 5.17
C GLY A 81 3.22 -2.06 4.88
N SER A 82 3.98 -1.81 5.91
CA SER A 82 5.41 -1.51 5.81
C SER A 82 6.22 -2.75 5.44
N ILE A 83 7.21 -2.56 4.57
CA ILE A 83 8.23 -3.58 4.30
C ILE A 83 9.22 -3.57 5.45
N GLU A 84 9.38 -4.69 6.14
CA GLU A 84 10.30 -4.83 7.24
C GLU A 84 11.77 -4.86 6.77
N LYS A 85 12.68 -4.63 7.71
CA LYS A 85 14.10 -4.60 7.38
C LYS A 85 14.60 -5.96 6.89
N GLY A 86 14.99 -6.01 5.62
CA GLY A 86 15.51 -7.23 4.98
C GLY A 86 14.42 -8.10 4.35
N GLU A 87 13.16 -7.68 4.44
CA GLU A 87 12.04 -8.30 3.77
C GLU A 87 11.97 -7.84 2.29
N ASP A 88 11.61 -8.72 1.39
CA ASP A 88 11.31 -8.35 0.02
C ASP A 88 9.83 -7.99 -0.14
N PRO A 89 9.46 -7.18 -1.17
CA PRO A 89 8.09 -6.70 -1.31
C PRO A 89 7.04 -7.80 -1.45
N LYS A 90 7.37 -8.95 -2.05
CA LYS A 90 6.40 -10.05 -2.20
C LYS A 90 6.13 -10.73 -0.86
N THR A 91 7.15 -10.94 -0.05
CA THR A 91 7.01 -11.49 1.30
C THR A 91 6.15 -10.56 2.17
N ALA A 92 6.46 -9.25 2.16
CA ALA A 92 5.65 -8.23 2.85
C ALA A 92 4.19 -8.26 2.40
N LEU A 93 3.96 -8.32 1.08
CA LEU A 93 2.62 -8.40 0.51
C LEU A 93 1.80 -9.56 1.07
N PHE A 94 2.35 -10.77 1.10
CA PHE A 94 1.62 -11.95 1.57
C PHE A 94 1.37 -11.91 3.07
N ARG A 95 2.31 -11.40 3.86
CA ARG A 95 2.13 -11.16 5.29
C ARG A 95 1.00 -10.17 5.55
N GLU A 96 1.00 -9.01 4.88
CA GLU A 96 -0.03 -7.98 5.07
C GLU A 96 -1.43 -8.45 4.61
N ILE A 97 -1.50 -9.26 3.55
CA ILE A 97 -2.77 -9.85 3.10
C ILE A 97 -3.31 -10.83 4.14
N GLU A 98 -2.46 -11.64 4.77
CA GLU A 98 -2.89 -12.51 5.86
C GLU A 98 -3.34 -11.71 7.08
N GLU A 99 -2.54 -10.74 7.51
CA GLU A 99 -2.78 -9.92 8.70
C GLU A 99 -4.00 -9.03 8.55
N GLU A 100 -4.15 -8.34 7.43
CA GLU A 100 -5.16 -7.31 7.21
C GLU A 100 -6.41 -7.79 6.47
N ALA A 101 -6.26 -8.70 5.48
CA ALA A 101 -7.38 -9.20 4.68
C ALA A 101 -7.87 -10.58 5.11
N GLY A 102 -7.12 -11.30 5.95
CA GLY A 102 -7.45 -12.65 6.38
C GLY A 102 -7.40 -13.67 5.25
N LEU A 103 -6.47 -13.51 4.30
CA LEU A 103 -6.25 -14.46 3.22
C LEU A 103 -4.84 -15.02 3.28
N VAL A 104 -4.70 -16.32 3.39
CA VAL A 104 -3.42 -17.00 3.22
C VAL A 104 -3.29 -17.43 1.77
N ILE A 105 -2.35 -16.81 1.08
CA ILE A 105 -2.06 -17.08 -0.34
C ILE A 105 -1.12 -18.29 -0.42
N ARG A 106 -1.32 -19.17 -1.39
CA ARG A 106 -0.44 -20.32 -1.60
C ARG A 106 0.97 -19.87 -1.99
N GLU A 107 1.99 -20.62 -1.53
CA GLU A 107 3.42 -20.24 -1.67
C GLU A 107 3.89 -20.08 -3.12
N ASP A 108 3.34 -20.89 -4.05
CA ASP A 108 3.70 -20.89 -5.47
C ASP A 108 2.88 -19.90 -6.31
N TYR A 109 2.10 -19.00 -5.66
CA TYR A 109 1.37 -17.96 -6.38
C TYR A 109 2.33 -16.94 -6.98
N GLU A 110 2.22 -16.75 -8.29
CA GLU A 110 3.02 -15.76 -9.02
C GLU A 110 2.32 -14.40 -9.01
N VAL A 111 3.04 -13.38 -8.57
CA VAL A 111 2.57 -12.00 -8.53
C VAL A 111 3.27 -11.21 -9.62
N GLU A 112 2.52 -10.43 -10.38
CA GLU A 112 3.09 -9.51 -11.35
C GLU A 112 3.60 -8.25 -10.64
N ASP A 113 4.88 -7.95 -10.83
CA ASP A 113 5.52 -6.76 -10.27
C ASP A 113 5.05 -5.50 -11.01
N MET A 114 4.53 -4.54 -10.28
CA MET A 114 4.29 -3.20 -10.77
C MET A 114 5.47 -2.28 -10.40
N LYS A 115 5.64 -1.21 -11.18
CA LYS A 115 6.70 -0.23 -10.91
C LYS A 115 6.47 0.46 -9.57
N PRO A 116 7.48 0.50 -8.67
CA PRO A 116 7.39 1.24 -7.43
C PRO A 116 7.18 2.74 -7.65
N LEU A 117 6.42 3.37 -6.77
CA LEU A 117 6.05 4.78 -6.82
C LEU A 117 6.51 5.49 -5.54
N PHE A 118 7.02 6.71 -5.66
CA PHE A 118 7.23 7.54 -4.47
C PHE A 118 5.89 7.96 -3.87
N CYS A 119 5.76 7.84 -2.56
CA CYS A 119 4.52 8.21 -1.88
C CYS A 119 4.23 9.71 -1.99
N THR A 120 5.24 10.55 -1.85
CA THR A 120 5.16 12.01 -2.08
C THR A 120 6.50 12.56 -2.56
N LYS A 121 6.51 13.81 -3.05
CA LYS A 121 7.75 14.51 -3.42
C LYS A 121 8.66 14.81 -2.22
N GLY A 122 8.10 14.84 -1.01
CA GLY A 122 8.83 15.16 0.23
C GLY A 122 9.22 13.94 1.03
N SER A 123 9.05 12.72 0.51
CA SER A 123 9.41 11.48 1.20
C SER A 123 10.37 10.62 0.40
N THR A 124 11.20 9.85 1.12
CA THR A 124 12.04 8.81 0.50
C THR A 124 11.28 7.50 0.29
N SER A 125 10.16 7.32 0.98
CA SER A 125 9.36 6.09 0.96
C SER A 125 8.75 5.83 -0.41
N LYS A 126 8.68 4.56 -0.77
CA LYS A 126 8.03 4.07 -1.99
C LYS A 126 6.89 3.15 -1.64
N TYR A 127 5.88 3.18 -2.47
CA TYR A 127 4.86 2.13 -2.53
C TYR A 127 5.20 1.12 -3.61
N TYR A 128 5.06 -0.16 -3.28
CA TYR A 128 5.14 -1.30 -4.19
C TYR A 128 3.72 -1.78 -4.45
N PRO A 129 3.11 -1.38 -5.58
CA PRO A 129 1.72 -1.70 -5.87
C PRO A 129 1.58 -3.11 -6.44
N PHE A 130 0.48 -3.80 -6.06
CA PHE A 130 0.13 -5.12 -6.55
C PHE A 130 -1.36 -5.24 -6.83
N ILE A 131 -1.73 -5.90 -7.91
CA ILE A 131 -3.08 -6.39 -8.17
C ILE A 131 -3.04 -7.90 -8.07
N LEU A 132 -3.91 -8.48 -7.24
CA LEU A 132 -3.96 -9.92 -7.01
C LEU A 132 -5.29 -10.49 -7.47
N PRO A 133 -5.37 -10.99 -8.72
CA PRO A 133 -6.51 -11.78 -9.17
C PRO A 133 -6.42 -13.19 -8.59
N LEU A 134 -7.27 -13.49 -7.61
CA LEU A 134 -7.28 -14.74 -6.86
C LEU A 134 -8.48 -15.60 -7.25
N ASN A 135 -8.23 -16.87 -7.63
CA ASN A 135 -9.25 -17.91 -7.71
C ASN A 135 -9.37 -18.61 -6.35
N GLU A 136 -10.46 -19.30 -6.08
CA GLU A 136 -10.68 -20.03 -4.81
C GLU A 136 -9.56 -21.02 -4.43
N ARG A 137 -8.85 -21.55 -5.42
CA ARG A 137 -7.71 -22.46 -5.23
C ARG A 137 -6.42 -21.76 -4.81
N ASP A 138 -6.35 -20.43 -4.95
CA ASP A 138 -5.12 -19.64 -4.75
C ASP A 138 -4.96 -19.16 -3.31
N TYR A 139 -6.03 -19.28 -2.50
CA TYR A 139 -6.04 -18.81 -1.11
C TYR A 139 -6.98 -19.65 -0.24
N HIS A 140 -6.85 -19.48 1.06
CA HIS A 140 -7.88 -19.85 2.03
C HIS A 140 -8.09 -18.71 3.04
N GLU A 141 -9.32 -18.59 3.55
CA GLU A 141 -9.68 -17.55 4.50
C GLU A 141 -9.26 -17.94 5.92
N VAL A 142 -8.73 -16.96 6.66
CA VAL A 142 -8.42 -17.04 8.07
C VAL A 142 -8.98 -15.81 8.77
N ILE A 143 -8.95 -15.80 10.11
CA ILE A 143 -9.29 -14.59 10.85
C ILE A 143 -8.12 -13.60 10.73
N ALA A 144 -8.37 -12.44 10.15
CA ALA A 144 -7.41 -11.35 10.12
C ALA A 144 -7.05 -10.94 11.56
N LYS A 145 -5.77 -10.98 11.89
CA LYS A 145 -5.29 -10.73 13.26
C LYS A 145 -4.73 -9.33 13.45
N GLY A 146 -4.35 -8.69 12.32
CA GLY A 146 -3.59 -7.46 12.34
C GLY A 146 -2.20 -7.62 12.98
N ASP A 147 -1.48 -6.51 13.11
CA ASP A 147 -0.17 -6.42 13.78
C ASP A 147 -0.30 -6.25 15.30
N GLY A 148 -1.53 -6.17 15.82
CA GLY A 148 -1.82 -5.93 17.24
C GLY A 148 -1.86 -4.45 17.62
N SER A 149 -1.71 -3.52 16.68
CA SER A 149 -1.84 -2.10 16.94
C SER A 149 -3.28 -1.71 17.26
N LYS A 150 -3.44 -0.57 17.98
CA LYS A 150 -4.78 -0.04 18.29
C LYS A 150 -5.53 0.39 17.01
N ALA A 151 -4.83 0.88 16.02
CA ALA A 151 -5.43 1.30 14.75
C ALA A 151 -6.00 0.10 14.01
N GLU A 152 -5.25 -1.00 13.93
CA GLU A 152 -5.72 -2.23 13.30
C GLU A 152 -6.86 -2.90 14.04
N ALA A 153 -6.84 -2.90 15.38
CA ALA A 153 -7.96 -3.41 16.18
C ALA A 153 -9.29 -2.68 15.92
N LEU A 154 -9.23 -1.45 15.39
CA LEU A 154 -10.39 -0.64 15.00
C LEU A 154 -10.73 -0.76 13.51
N SER A 155 -9.91 -1.45 12.72
CA SER A 155 -10.03 -1.58 11.27
C SER A 155 -10.57 -2.98 10.90
N LYS A 156 -11.07 -3.13 9.69
CA LYS A 156 -11.56 -4.43 9.20
C LYS A 156 -11.47 -4.55 7.67
N ALA A 157 -11.23 -5.77 7.19
CA ALA A 157 -11.41 -6.07 5.78
C ALA A 157 -12.90 -6.03 5.39
N VAL A 158 -13.18 -5.56 4.20
CA VAL A 158 -14.52 -5.52 3.61
C VAL A 158 -14.48 -6.03 2.17
N LYS A 159 -15.44 -6.88 1.81
CA LYS A 159 -15.63 -7.34 0.42
C LYS A 159 -16.57 -6.36 -0.29
N VAL A 160 -16.15 -5.86 -1.43
CA VAL A 160 -16.90 -4.90 -2.25
C VAL A 160 -17.15 -5.50 -3.63
N ASP A 161 -18.41 -5.57 -4.07
CA ASP A 161 -18.72 -6.06 -5.41
C ASP A 161 -18.12 -5.14 -6.48
N ILE A 162 -17.53 -5.73 -7.52
CA ILE A 162 -16.90 -5.02 -8.63
C ILE A 162 -17.87 -4.03 -9.32
N LYS A 163 -19.17 -4.36 -9.35
CA LYS A 163 -20.20 -3.45 -9.91
C LYS A 163 -20.29 -2.09 -9.20
N PHE A 164 -19.75 -1.95 -7.98
CA PHE A 164 -19.76 -0.69 -7.24
C PHE A 164 -18.46 0.11 -7.35
N LEU A 165 -17.46 -0.36 -8.12
CA LEU A 165 -16.17 0.33 -8.26
C LEU A 165 -16.30 1.80 -8.67
N ASP A 166 -17.24 2.12 -9.56
CA ASP A 166 -17.45 3.50 -10.04
C ASP A 166 -18.15 4.40 -9.02
N SER A 167 -18.78 3.82 -8.01
CA SER A 167 -19.44 4.55 -6.93
C SER A 167 -18.57 4.71 -5.68
N LEU A 168 -17.39 4.05 -5.64
CA LEU A 168 -16.44 4.24 -4.57
C LEU A 168 -15.83 5.64 -4.64
N ASN A 169 -15.75 6.30 -3.49
CA ASN A 169 -15.17 7.62 -3.37
C ASN A 169 -14.09 7.59 -2.28
N PRO A 170 -12.90 7.09 -2.59
CA PRO A 170 -11.79 7.03 -1.65
C PRO A 170 -11.33 8.45 -1.28
N SER A 171 -10.75 8.58 -0.09
CA SER A 171 -10.30 9.87 0.43
C SER A 171 -8.82 10.15 0.19
N ASP A 172 -8.11 9.21 -0.41
CA ASP A 172 -6.68 9.32 -0.67
C ASP A 172 -6.31 8.92 -2.11
N ILE A 173 -5.23 9.54 -2.59
CA ILE A 173 -4.78 9.41 -3.98
C ILE A 173 -4.25 8.00 -4.30
N ILE A 174 -3.76 7.27 -3.31
CA ILE A 174 -3.17 5.94 -3.52
C ILE A 174 -4.27 4.90 -3.71
N THR A 175 -5.31 4.97 -2.90
CA THR A 175 -6.51 4.12 -3.07
C THR A 175 -7.18 4.40 -4.42
N GLU A 176 -7.32 5.68 -4.80
CA GLU A 176 -7.87 6.06 -6.12
C GLU A 176 -7.02 5.49 -7.27
N TYR A 177 -5.68 5.64 -7.18
CA TYR A 177 -4.76 5.09 -8.17
C TYR A 177 -4.92 3.58 -8.32
N MET A 178 -5.00 2.84 -7.20
CA MET A 178 -5.13 1.39 -7.23
C MET A 178 -6.49 0.94 -7.76
N LEU A 179 -7.56 1.65 -7.45
CA LEU A 179 -8.89 1.38 -8.04
C LEU A 179 -8.89 1.59 -9.56
N LEU A 180 -8.19 2.62 -10.07
CA LEU A 180 -8.00 2.80 -11.51
C LEU A 180 -7.23 1.62 -12.12
N LYS A 181 -6.20 1.11 -11.45
CA LYS A 181 -5.46 -0.07 -11.92
C LYS A 181 -6.30 -1.34 -11.91
N VAL A 182 -7.15 -1.53 -10.92
CA VAL A 182 -8.13 -2.64 -10.90
C VAL A 182 -9.09 -2.53 -12.09
N LYS A 183 -9.62 -1.33 -12.37
CA LYS A 183 -10.50 -1.09 -13.53
C LYS A 183 -9.78 -1.38 -14.86
N GLU A 184 -8.53 -0.94 -15.01
CA GLU A 184 -7.70 -1.28 -16.18
C GLU A 184 -7.55 -2.79 -16.34
N TYR A 185 -7.22 -3.49 -15.26
CA TYR A 185 -7.08 -4.95 -15.25
C TYR A 185 -8.38 -5.66 -15.68
N LEU A 186 -9.52 -5.21 -15.16
CA LEU A 186 -10.83 -5.77 -15.46
C LEU A 186 -11.39 -5.32 -16.84
N ASN A 187 -10.66 -4.49 -17.58
CA ASN A 187 -11.11 -3.87 -18.83
C ASN A 187 -12.44 -3.09 -18.69
N LEU A 188 -12.65 -2.52 -17.51
CA LEU A 188 -13.81 -1.67 -17.27
C LEU A 188 -13.56 -0.30 -17.91
N LYS A 189 -14.56 0.21 -18.63
CA LYS A 189 -14.50 1.57 -19.20
C LYS A 189 -14.62 2.58 -18.05
N LEU A 190 -13.73 3.53 -18.05
CA LEU A 190 -13.79 4.71 -17.17
C LEU A 190 -14.90 5.67 -17.64
#